data_37de4542ea2cc8ed9f87b50ed6b35e1b
#
_entry.id   37de4542ea2cc8ed9f87b50ed6b35e1b
#
_cell.length_a   1.000
_cell.length_b   1.000
_cell.length_c   1.000
_cell.angle_alpha   90.00
_cell.angle_beta   90.00
_cell.angle_gamma   90.00
#
_symmetry.space_group_name_H-M   'P 1'
#
loop_
_entity.id
_entity.type
_entity.pdbx_description
1 polymer ?
#
loop_
_entity_poly.entity_id
_entity_poly.type
_entity_poly.pdbx_seq_one_letter_code
_entity_poly.pdbx_strand_id
1 'polypeptide(L)'
;TIAEKDRFGNLRVMQHDVGPSEATSALLSSANLERAKMTGAIAVQADFTDAIMRGCRLARANLRQANFTGANLENADLTGCNLTGADMTGAILVGARTACAIFDGVDLSTALTEQPAGRELSRLSMPIADVLESHTRWVETDGREGKPADLSGMDLRELKSLAHRSLTAIIAPGAILYGLDLQGTSLQGSNLQGADLRATRLAGADLRGANLSGARLNNADLHDAKLGPLMISDARLLPTRLDGAQARYADLRGSDLRRACMTETDLAYANLSDADLRDTDLGSAILTGTKLPITVMETVPAMAIASSA
;
A
#
# COMPACT_ATOMS: atom_id res chain seq x y z
N THR A 1 7.75 -14.28 20.49
CA THR A 1 6.37 -14.69 20.89
C THR A 1 5.98 -15.89 20.05
N ILE A 2 5.73 -17.03 20.66
CA ILE A 2 5.33 -18.25 19.94
C ILE A 2 3.80 -18.29 19.95
N ALA A 3 3.19 -18.32 18.78
CA ALA A 3 1.78 -18.60 18.63
C ALA A 3 1.61 -20.09 18.36
N GLU A 4 0.85 -20.81 19.19
CA GLU A 4 0.46 -22.20 18.94
C GLU A 4 -0.93 -22.29 18.35
N LYS A 5 -1.13 -23.27 17.44
CA LYS A 5 -2.47 -23.64 16.97
C LYS A 5 -3.12 -24.60 17.96
N ASP A 6 -4.31 -24.25 18.44
CA ASP A 6 -5.12 -25.21 19.20
C ASP A 6 -5.65 -26.33 18.27
N ARG A 7 -6.26 -27.35 18.88
CA ARG A 7 -6.86 -28.50 18.15
C ARG A 7 -7.96 -28.14 17.15
N PHE A 8 -8.43 -26.88 17.17
CA PHE A 8 -9.43 -26.33 16.24
C PHE A 8 -8.81 -25.41 15.19
N GLY A 9 -7.45 -25.26 15.19
CA GLY A 9 -6.71 -24.42 14.25
C GLY A 9 -6.72 -22.92 14.57
N ASN A 10 -7.14 -22.51 15.79
CA ASN A 10 -7.04 -21.14 16.24
C ASN A 10 -5.63 -20.86 16.75
N LEU A 11 -5.08 -19.69 16.40
CA LEU A 11 -3.82 -19.23 16.98
C LEU A 11 -4.07 -18.72 18.41
N ARG A 12 -3.38 -19.29 19.39
CA ARG A 12 -3.27 -18.76 20.74
C ARG A 12 -1.89 -18.17 20.91
N VAL A 13 -1.83 -16.89 21.29
CA VAL A 13 -0.59 -16.29 21.75
C VAL A 13 -0.30 -16.88 23.13
N MET A 14 0.77 -17.65 23.26
CA MET A 14 1.19 -18.19 24.56
C MET A 14 1.77 -17.05 25.41
N GLN A 15 1.12 -16.74 26.53
CA GLN A 15 1.79 -16.01 27.59
C GLN A 15 2.81 -16.96 28.21
N HIS A 16 4.10 -16.70 28.01
CA HIS A 16 5.07 -17.25 28.94
C HIS A 16 4.87 -16.54 30.30
N ASP A 17 4.80 -17.32 31.37
CA ASP A 17 4.89 -16.83 32.75
C ASP A 17 6.26 -16.15 32.95
N VAL A 18 6.36 -14.92 32.50
CA VAL A 18 7.42 -13.98 32.92
C VAL A 18 6.82 -13.24 34.10
N GLY A 19 7.50 -13.27 35.22
CA GLY A 19 7.04 -12.67 36.48
C GLY A 19 6.55 -11.22 36.32
N PRO A 20 5.97 -10.61 37.34
CA PRO A 20 5.10 -9.43 37.24
C PRO A 20 5.75 -8.12 36.74
N SER A 21 6.88 -8.15 36.08
CA SER A 21 7.63 -6.94 35.68
C SER A 21 7.82 -6.72 34.18
N GLU A 22 7.46 -7.67 33.27
CA GLU A 22 7.56 -7.41 31.82
C GLU A 22 6.46 -8.14 31.05
N ALA A 23 5.29 -7.49 30.89
CA ALA A 23 4.31 -7.90 29.90
C ALA A 23 4.87 -7.60 28.51
N THR A 24 5.54 -8.57 27.89
CA THR A 24 5.95 -8.45 26.48
C THR A 24 4.71 -8.56 25.62
N SER A 25 4.33 -7.44 24.98
CA SER A 25 3.29 -7.43 23.94
C SER A 25 3.71 -8.32 22.78
N ALA A 26 2.73 -8.99 22.15
CA ALA A 26 3.01 -9.78 20.97
C ALA A 26 3.49 -8.88 19.83
N LEU A 27 4.69 -9.15 19.31
CA LEU A 27 5.24 -8.44 18.15
C LEU A 27 4.84 -9.19 16.88
N LEU A 28 3.87 -8.66 16.15
CA LEU A 28 3.34 -9.20 14.92
C LEU A 28 3.38 -8.14 13.80
N SER A 29 4.24 -7.14 13.97
CA SER A 29 4.46 -6.11 12.97
C SER A 29 4.91 -6.76 11.65
N SER A 30 4.31 -6.31 10.56
CA SER A 30 4.53 -6.82 9.22
C SER A 30 4.25 -8.32 9.03
N ALA A 31 3.55 -8.97 9.97
CA ALA A 31 3.21 -10.39 9.86
C ALA A 31 2.14 -10.63 8.79
N ASN A 32 2.28 -11.74 8.04
CA ASN A 32 1.21 -12.21 7.18
C ASN A 32 0.26 -13.10 8.00
N LEU A 33 -0.90 -12.54 8.34
CA LEU A 33 -1.98 -13.18 9.10
C LEU A 33 -3.25 -13.30 8.25
N GLU A 34 -3.12 -13.32 6.92
CA GLU A 34 -4.28 -13.43 6.02
C GLU A 34 -5.12 -14.65 6.38
N ARG A 35 -6.45 -14.42 6.56
CA ARG A 35 -7.44 -15.45 6.96
C ARG A 35 -7.10 -16.21 8.25
N ALA A 36 -6.18 -15.71 9.08
CA ALA A 36 -5.84 -16.33 10.36
C ALA A 36 -7.07 -16.42 11.28
N LYS A 37 -7.13 -17.48 12.07
CA LYS A 37 -8.19 -17.71 13.05
C LYS A 37 -7.70 -17.26 14.42
N MET A 38 -8.17 -16.12 14.88
CA MET A 38 -7.82 -15.50 16.16
C MET A 38 -9.07 -15.17 16.99
N THR A 39 -10.15 -15.91 16.80
CA THR A 39 -11.41 -15.73 17.53
C THR A 39 -11.18 -15.84 19.03
N GLY A 40 -11.61 -14.83 19.81
CA GLY A 40 -11.42 -14.78 21.26
C GLY A 40 -9.97 -14.63 21.71
N ALA A 41 -9.04 -14.31 20.81
CA ALA A 41 -7.64 -14.09 21.17
C ALA A 41 -7.49 -12.94 22.18
N ILE A 42 -6.52 -13.05 23.08
CA ILE A 42 -6.10 -11.96 23.98
C ILE A 42 -4.79 -11.43 23.44
N ALA A 43 -4.83 -10.24 22.86
CA ALA A 43 -3.69 -9.57 22.25
C ALA A 43 -3.65 -8.07 22.65
N VAL A 44 -3.77 -7.83 23.96
CA VAL A 44 -3.69 -6.50 24.55
C VAL A 44 -2.31 -5.92 24.28
N GLN A 45 -2.25 -4.66 23.81
CA GLN A 45 -1.01 -3.95 23.45
C GLN A 45 -0.15 -4.66 22.38
N ALA A 46 -0.72 -5.63 21.64
CA ALA A 46 0.01 -6.29 20.57
C ALA A 46 0.34 -5.32 19.44
N ASP A 47 1.49 -5.50 18.82
CA ASP A 47 1.93 -4.73 17.68
C ASP A 47 1.60 -5.47 16.38
N PHE A 48 0.61 -4.94 15.63
CA PHE A 48 0.19 -5.40 14.30
C PHE A 48 0.53 -4.35 13.23
N THR A 49 1.48 -3.45 13.49
CA THR A 49 1.88 -2.43 12.53
C THR A 49 2.16 -3.06 11.17
N ASP A 50 1.51 -2.54 10.10
CA ASP A 50 1.62 -3.01 8.72
C ASP A 50 1.34 -4.50 8.50
N ALA A 51 0.69 -5.20 9.44
CA ALA A 51 0.36 -6.60 9.29
C ALA A 51 -0.71 -6.82 8.20
N ILE A 52 -0.56 -7.91 7.44
CA ILE A 52 -1.55 -8.34 6.43
C ILE A 52 -2.57 -9.23 7.14
N MET A 53 -3.74 -8.67 7.47
CA MET A 53 -4.80 -9.34 8.25
C MET A 53 -6.10 -9.50 7.45
N ARG A 54 -6.02 -9.54 6.12
CA ARG A 54 -7.19 -9.67 5.23
C ARG A 54 -8.01 -10.91 5.57
N GLY A 55 -9.31 -10.72 5.76
CA GLY A 55 -10.22 -11.81 6.10
C GLY A 55 -9.91 -12.54 7.40
N CYS A 56 -9.08 -11.98 8.28
CA CYS A 56 -8.74 -12.55 9.58
C CYS A 56 -9.99 -12.64 10.46
N ARG A 57 -10.13 -13.73 11.22
CA ARG A 57 -11.24 -13.94 12.15
C ARG A 57 -10.83 -13.56 13.56
N LEU A 58 -11.20 -12.37 13.99
CA LEU A 58 -10.88 -11.78 15.30
C LEU A 58 -12.10 -11.68 16.22
N ALA A 59 -13.24 -12.27 15.83
CA ALA A 59 -14.48 -12.11 16.58
C ALA A 59 -14.27 -12.34 18.10
N ARG A 60 -14.76 -11.42 18.93
CA ARG A 60 -14.64 -11.41 20.40
C ARG A 60 -13.20 -11.35 20.92
N ALA A 61 -12.22 -10.94 20.11
CA ALA A 61 -10.85 -10.78 20.58
C ALA A 61 -10.74 -9.56 21.51
N ASN A 62 -9.84 -9.64 22.48
CA ASN A 62 -9.43 -8.52 23.32
C ASN A 62 -8.15 -7.89 22.73
N LEU A 63 -8.32 -6.75 22.05
CA LEU A 63 -7.31 -6.02 21.29
C LEU A 63 -7.07 -4.62 21.87
N ARG A 64 -7.32 -4.45 23.17
CA ARG A 64 -7.15 -3.16 23.85
C ARG A 64 -5.73 -2.64 23.68
N GLN A 65 -5.63 -1.34 23.32
CA GLN A 65 -4.34 -0.66 23.14
C GLN A 65 -3.40 -1.33 22.11
N ALA A 66 -3.94 -2.23 21.25
CA ALA A 66 -3.15 -2.81 20.18
C ALA A 66 -2.84 -1.77 19.10
N ASN A 67 -1.66 -1.89 18.49
CA ASN A 67 -1.23 -1.02 17.40
C ASN A 67 -1.53 -1.69 16.06
N PHE A 68 -2.45 -1.10 15.27
CA PHE A 68 -2.81 -1.51 13.92
C PHE A 68 -2.39 -0.47 12.88
N THR A 69 -1.43 0.41 13.20
CA THR A 69 -0.95 1.42 12.24
C THR A 69 -0.60 0.77 10.92
N GLY A 70 -1.24 1.22 9.83
CA GLY A 70 -1.03 0.70 8.47
C GLY A 70 -1.53 -0.74 8.22
N ALA A 71 -2.05 -1.44 9.23
CA ALA A 71 -2.49 -2.83 9.08
C ALA A 71 -3.63 -2.99 8.06
N ASN A 72 -3.60 -4.09 7.30
CA ASN A 72 -4.66 -4.39 6.33
C ASN A 72 -5.67 -5.39 6.93
N LEU A 73 -6.78 -4.86 7.44
CA LEU A 73 -7.91 -5.58 8.01
C LEU A 73 -9.08 -5.72 7.02
N GLU A 74 -8.82 -5.60 5.71
CA GLU A 74 -9.85 -5.76 4.68
C GLU A 74 -10.62 -7.07 4.86
N ASN A 75 -11.98 -6.97 4.86
CA ASN A 75 -12.88 -8.11 5.08
C ASN A 75 -12.63 -8.91 6.38
N ALA A 76 -11.92 -8.36 7.37
CA ALA A 76 -11.72 -9.01 8.67
C ALA A 76 -13.01 -9.08 9.48
N ASP A 77 -13.16 -10.12 10.30
CA ASP A 77 -14.27 -10.24 11.24
C ASP A 77 -13.84 -9.74 12.64
N LEU A 78 -14.21 -8.50 12.94
CA LEU A 78 -13.98 -7.83 14.22
C LEU A 78 -15.24 -7.85 15.12
N THR A 79 -16.22 -8.69 14.80
CA THR A 79 -17.50 -8.73 15.54
C THR A 79 -17.26 -8.94 17.03
N GLY A 80 -17.77 -8.02 17.87
CA GLY A 80 -17.66 -8.07 19.32
C GLY A 80 -16.24 -7.93 19.87
N CYS A 81 -15.27 -7.47 19.08
CA CYS A 81 -13.91 -7.18 19.58
C CYS A 81 -13.89 -6.01 20.54
N ASN A 82 -12.99 -6.05 21.51
CA ASN A 82 -12.66 -4.89 22.32
C ASN A 82 -11.37 -4.24 21.77
N LEU A 83 -11.53 -3.08 21.13
CA LEU A 83 -10.46 -2.29 20.51
C LEU A 83 -10.19 -0.99 21.30
N THR A 84 -10.69 -0.87 22.54
CA THR A 84 -10.52 0.32 23.36
C THR A 84 -9.06 0.81 23.36
N GLY A 85 -8.85 2.06 22.92
CA GLY A 85 -7.53 2.70 22.85
C GLY A 85 -6.57 2.11 21.83
N ALA A 86 -7.03 1.28 20.89
CA ALA A 86 -6.20 0.78 19.80
C ALA A 86 -5.82 1.92 18.84
N ASP A 87 -4.61 1.86 18.27
CA ASP A 87 -4.17 2.77 17.22
C ASP A 87 -4.52 2.18 15.85
N MET A 88 -5.42 2.87 15.11
CA MET A 88 -5.87 2.49 13.77
C MET A 88 -5.36 3.44 12.69
N THR A 89 -4.32 4.22 12.99
CA THR A 89 -3.75 5.19 12.05
C THR A 89 -3.41 4.55 10.71
N GLY A 90 -4.07 4.99 9.65
CA GLY A 90 -3.87 4.47 8.30
C GLY A 90 -4.23 2.99 8.09
N ALA A 91 -4.88 2.32 9.05
CA ALA A 91 -5.37 0.95 8.87
C ALA A 91 -6.42 0.87 7.75
N ILE A 92 -6.57 -0.31 7.16
CA ILE A 92 -7.58 -0.58 6.12
C ILE A 92 -8.67 -1.46 6.74
N LEU A 93 -9.89 -0.93 6.82
CA LEU A 93 -11.07 -1.58 7.38
C LEU A 93 -12.18 -1.79 6.34
N VAL A 94 -11.87 -1.63 5.05
CA VAL A 94 -12.83 -1.84 3.95
C VAL A 94 -13.39 -3.26 4.03
N GLY A 95 -14.73 -3.41 4.07
CA GLY A 95 -15.39 -4.71 4.20
C GLY A 95 -15.27 -5.37 5.58
N ALA A 96 -14.63 -4.74 6.54
CA ALA A 96 -14.49 -5.31 7.88
C ALA A 96 -15.84 -5.35 8.62
N ARG A 97 -16.14 -6.47 9.26
CA ARG A 97 -17.35 -6.65 10.08
C ARG A 97 -17.10 -6.18 11.51
N THR A 98 -17.70 -5.07 11.89
CA THR A 98 -17.47 -4.40 13.19
C THR A 98 -18.68 -4.44 14.12
N ALA A 99 -19.68 -5.30 13.85
CA ALA A 99 -20.87 -5.39 14.68
C ALA A 99 -20.51 -5.64 16.15
N CYS A 100 -21.07 -4.84 17.07
CA CYS A 100 -20.79 -4.91 18.52
C CYS A 100 -19.31 -4.79 18.90
N ALA A 101 -18.44 -4.31 18.04
CA ALA A 101 -17.05 -3.98 18.40
C ALA A 101 -17.02 -2.67 19.21
N ILE A 102 -16.10 -2.61 20.19
CA ILE A 102 -15.92 -1.46 21.08
C ILE A 102 -14.71 -0.65 20.57
N PHE A 103 -14.93 0.61 20.19
CA PHE A 103 -13.91 1.53 19.67
C PHE A 103 -13.68 2.73 20.61
N ASP A 104 -13.84 2.57 21.91
CA ASP A 104 -13.68 3.67 22.85
C ASP A 104 -12.24 4.22 22.78
N GLY A 105 -12.12 5.53 22.51
CA GLY A 105 -10.81 6.20 22.38
C GLY A 105 -10.01 5.84 21.13
N VAL A 106 -10.65 5.27 20.09
CA VAL A 106 -10.03 4.97 18.80
C VAL A 106 -10.31 6.09 17.79
N ASP A 107 -9.26 6.64 17.19
CA ASP A 107 -9.38 7.57 16.06
C ASP A 107 -9.35 6.80 14.72
N LEU A 108 -10.44 6.88 13.97
CA LEU A 108 -10.59 6.29 12.63
C LEU A 108 -10.45 7.31 11.50
N SER A 109 -10.13 8.57 11.80
CA SER A 109 -10.10 9.65 10.80
C SER A 109 -9.10 9.42 9.66
N THR A 110 -8.03 8.68 9.92
CA THR A 110 -7.02 8.32 8.93
C THR A 110 -7.14 6.88 8.42
N ALA A 111 -8.02 6.08 9.03
CA ALA A 111 -8.28 4.72 8.59
C ALA A 111 -9.12 4.71 7.30
N LEU A 112 -8.84 3.76 6.42
CA LEU A 112 -9.61 3.56 5.20
C LEU A 112 -10.79 2.62 5.51
N THR A 113 -12.01 3.17 5.51
CA THR A 113 -13.27 2.45 5.74
C THR A 113 -14.11 2.42 4.47
N GLU A 114 -15.37 1.95 4.57
CA GLU A 114 -16.37 2.08 3.49
C GLU A 114 -16.73 3.55 3.21
N GLN A 115 -16.57 4.43 4.19
CA GLN A 115 -16.83 5.86 4.00
C GLN A 115 -15.79 6.48 3.08
N PRO A 116 -16.16 7.46 2.25
CA PRO A 116 -15.19 8.22 1.47
C PRO A 116 -14.13 8.85 2.38
N ALA A 117 -12.86 8.61 2.07
CA ALA A 117 -11.74 9.14 2.85
C ALA A 117 -11.09 10.37 2.20
N GLY A 118 -11.59 10.81 1.03
CA GLY A 118 -11.12 11.97 0.28
C GLY A 118 -12.28 12.81 -0.25
N ARG A 119 -11.98 13.63 -1.25
CA ARG A 119 -13.03 14.37 -1.98
C ARG A 119 -13.86 13.36 -2.78
N GLU A 120 -15.17 13.41 -2.60
CA GLU A 120 -16.09 12.54 -3.33
C GLU A 120 -16.21 12.93 -4.81
N LEU A 121 -16.45 11.95 -5.70
CA LEU A 121 -16.69 12.18 -7.13
C LEU A 121 -17.93 13.06 -7.37
N SER A 122 -18.92 13.04 -6.47
CA SER A 122 -20.09 13.89 -6.48
C SER A 122 -19.78 15.39 -6.46
N ARG A 123 -18.58 15.80 -6.03
CA ARG A 123 -18.13 17.19 -6.00
C ARG A 123 -17.51 17.69 -7.31
N LEU A 124 -17.39 16.83 -8.30
CA LEU A 124 -16.98 17.25 -9.63
C LEU A 124 -18.06 18.10 -10.29
N SER A 125 -17.66 19.06 -11.11
CA SER A 125 -18.60 19.91 -11.88
C SER A 125 -19.30 19.17 -13.02
N MET A 126 -18.80 17.99 -13.38
CA MET A 126 -19.32 17.10 -14.41
C MET A 126 -19.07 15.65 -14.02
N PRO A 127 -19.80 14.67 -14.60
CA PRO A 127 -19.57 13.26 -14.34
C PRO A 127 -18.10 12.87 -14.55
N ILE A 128 -17.57 11.99 -13.71
CA ILE A 128 -16.17 11.53 -13.82
C ILE A 128 -15.85 10.92 -15.19
N ALA A 129 -16.83 10.27 -15.82
CA ALA A 129 -16.68 9.71 -17.17
C ALA A 129 -16.32 10.80 -18.18
N ASP A 130 -17.00 11.95 -18.12
CA ASP A 130 -16.78 13.08 -19.00
C ASP A 130 -15.42 13.75 -18.73
N VAL A 131 -15.02 13.83 -17.45
CA VAL A 131 -13.68 14.32 -17.05
C VAL A 131 -12.59 13.47 -17.67
N LEU A 132 -12.73 12.15 -17.58
CA LEU A 132 -11.75 11.19 -18.11
C LEU A 132 -11.75 11.18 -19.64
N GLU A 133 -12.92 11.33 -20.29
CA GLU A 133 -13.00 11.44 -21.75
C GLU A 133 -12.36 12.74 -22.24
N SER A 134 -12.62 13.86 -21.56
CA SER A 134 -11.99 15.15 -21.85
C SER A 134 -10.45 15.07 -21.71
N HIS A 135 -9.97 14.35 -20.68
CA HIS A 135 -8.54 14.11 -20.48
C HIS A 135 -7.95 13.24 -21.60
N THR A 136 -8.64 12.19 -21.99
CA THR A 136 -8.19 11.32 -23.10
C THR A 136 -8.04 12.12 -24.40
N ARG A 137 -9.03 12.96 -24.75
CA ARG A 137 -8.90 13.87 -25.90
C ARG A 137 -7.73 14.83 -25.79
N TRP A 138 -7.50 15.36 -24.59
CA TRP A 138 -6.36 16.25 -24.35
C TRP A 138 -5.03 15.54 -24.62
N VAL A 139 -4.88 14.28 -24.17
CA VAL A 139 -3.69 13.46 -24.43
C VAL A 139 -3.55 13.13 -25.92
N GLU A 140 -4.62 12.65 -26.57
CA GLU A 140 -4.60 12.22 -27.99
C GLU A 140 -4.36 13.37 -28.97
N THR A 141 -4.69 14.59 -28.58
CA THR A 141 -4.56 15.77 -29.43
C THR A 141 -3.38 16.66 -29.06
N ASP A 142 -2.45 16.19 -28.22
CA ASP A 142 -1.33 16.99 -27.71
C ASP A 142 -1.79 18.35 -27.12
N GLY A 143 -2.87 18.33 -26.35
CA GLY A 143 -3.41 19.49 -25.64
C GLY A 143 -4.28 20.43 -26.49
N ARG A 144 -4.57 20.11 -27.75
CA ARG A 144 -5.39 20.97 -28.62
C ARG A 144 -6.88 20.90 -28.29
N GLU A 145 -7.37 19.76 -27.83
CA GLU A 145 -8.76 19.56 -27.43
C GLU A 145 -8.82 18.93 -26.04
N GLY A 146 -9.96 19.08 -25.38
CA GLY A 146 -10.15 18.55 -24.03
C GLY A 146 -9.45 19.37 -22.95
N LYS A 147 -9.27 18.76 -21.78
CA LYS A 147 -8.58 19.37 -20.62
C LYS A 147 -7.88 18.29 -19.80
N PRO A 148 -6.72 18.58 -19.19
CA PRO A 148 -6.10 17.67 -18.26
C PRO A 148 -7.01 17.47 -17.03
N ALA A 149 -7.13 16.22 -16.58
CA ALA A 149 -7.91 15.91 -15.37
C ALA A 149 -7.09 16.24 -14.12
N ASP A 150 -7.73 16.95 -13.18
CA ASP A 150 -7.22 17.15 -11.83
C ASP A 150 -8.14 16.38 -10.84
N LEU A 151 -7.61 15.29 -10.32
CA LEU A 151 -8.27 14.40 -9.37
C LEU A 151 -7.59 14.45 -7.99
N SER A 152 -6.94 15.58 -7.68
CA SER A 152 -6.20 15.78 -6.43
C SER A 152 -7.08 15.51 -5.20
N GLY A 153 -6.63 14.62 -4.32
CA GLY A 153 -7.31 14.23 -3.09
C GLY A 153 -8.68 13.57 -3.27
N MET A 154 -9.02 13.12 -4.49
CA MET A 154 -10.31 12.46 -4.74
C MET A 154 -10.29 10.99 -4.34
N ASP A 155 -11.41 10.49 -3.82
CA ASP A 155 -11.62 9.07 -3.62
C ASP A 155 -12.15 8.42 -4.92
N LEU A 156 -11.27 7.64 -5.57
CA LEU A 156 -11.53 7.03 -6.87
C LEU A 156 -11.96 5.55 -6.75
N ARG A 157 -12.15 5.02 -5.55
CA ARG A 157 -12.45 3.59 -5.32
C ARG A 157 -13.74 3.13 -5.97
N GLU A 158 -14.73 4.02 -6.13
CA GLU A 158 -15.98 3.71 -6.83
C GLU A 158 -15.78 3.30 -8.28
N LEU A 159 -14.71 3.75 -8.94
CA LEU A 159 -14.44 3.46 -10.35
C LEU A 159 -14.06 2.00 -10.59
N LYS A 160 -13.58 1.30 -9.57
CA LYS A 160 -13.13 -0.10 -9.59
C LYS A 160 -12.05 -0.41 -10.62
N SER A 161 -12.16 0.08 -11.86
CA SER A 161 -11.19 -0.13 -12.92
C SER A 161 -11.02 1.10 -13.81
N LEU A 162 -9.77 1.43 -14.07
CA LEU A 162 -9.30 2.36 -15.11
C LEU A 162 -8.26 1.66 -16.02
N ALA A 163 -8.27 0.33 -16.05
CA ALA A 163 -7.32 -0.48 -16.82
C ALA A 163 -7.28 -0.05 -18.29
N HIS A 164 -6.07 -0.06 -18.85
CA HIS A 164 -5.76 0.26 -20.25
C HIS A 164 -6.17 1.68 -20.71
N ARG A 165 -6.49 2.59 -19.79
CA ARG A 165 -6.80 3.97 -20.13
C ARG A 165 -5.54 4.80 -20.34
N SER A 166 -5.68 5.86 -21.17
CA SER A 166 -4.68 6.90 -21.30
C SER A 166 -4.89 7.96 -20.22
N LEU A 167 -4.04 7.93 -19.18
CA LEU A 167 -4.02 8.88 -18.05
C LEU A 167 -2.67 9.60 -17.98
N THR A 168 -2.02 9.77 -19.14
CA THR A 168 -0.74 10.46 -19.27
C THR A 168 -0.85 11.87 -18.69
N ALA A 169 0.10 12.24 -17.83
CA ALA A 169 0.14 13.55 -17.16
C ALA A 169 -1.09 13.87 -16.29
N ILE A 170 -1.85 12.87 -15.84
CA ILE A 170 -2.96 13.10 -14.90
C ILE A 170 -2.45 13.71 -13.59
N ILE A 171 -3.24 14.61 -13.01
CA ILE A 171 -2.93 15.27 -11.74
C ILE A 171 -3.80 14.64 -10.67
N ALA A 172 -3.21 13.82 -9.79
CA ALA A 172 -3.93 13.09 -8.74
C ALA A 172 -3.10 12.99 -7.42
N PRO A 173 -2.42 14.06 -6.97
CA PRO A 173 -1.70 14.00 -5.70
C PRO A 173 -2.69 13.76 -4.56
N GLY A 174 -2.31 12.86 -3.62
CA GLY A 174 -3.13 12.49 -2.48
C GLY A 174 -4.46 11.80 -2.83
N ALA A 175 -4.68 11.40 -4.08
CA ALA A 175 -5.88 10.66 -4.46
C ALA A 175 -5.91 9.26 -3.84
N ILE A 176 -7.11 8.73 -3.59
CA ILE A 176 -7.33 7.41 -3.02
C ILE A 176 -7.72 6.46 -4.15
N LEU A 177 -6.77 5.59 -4.50
CA LEU A 177 -6.90 4.58 -5.56
C LEU A 177 -6.86 3.15 -4.99
N TYR A 178 -7.03 2.99 -3.67
CA TYR A 178 -6.95 1.69 -2.99
C TYR A 178 -7.72 0.59 -3.76
N GLY A 179 -7.03 -0.51 -4.07
CA GLY A 179 -7.61 -1.68 -4.74
C GLY A 179 -8.05 -1.47 -6.17
N LEU A 180 -7.81 -0.30 -6.77
CA LEU A 180 -8.23 0.02 -8.14
C LEU A 180 -7.44 -0.79 -9.16
N ASP A 181 -8.12 -1.22 -10.22
CA ASP A 181 -7.50 -1.87 -11.35
C ASP A 181 -6.96 -0.81 -12.34
N LEU A 182 -5.64 -0.75 -12.45
CA LEU A 182 -4.87 0.16 -13.31
C LEU A 182 -3.95 -0.64 -14.26
N GLN A 183 -4.26 -1.92 -14.54
CA GLN A 183 -3.44 -2.75 -15.42
C GLN A 183 -3.27 -2.12 -16.80
N GLY A 184 -2.04 -2.08 -17.29
CA GLY A 184 -1.72 -1.56 -18.61
C GLY A 184 -2.10 -0.10 -18.85
N THR A 185 -2.42 0.66 -17.81
CA THR A 185 -2.76 2.09 -17.91
C THR A 185 -1.53 2.91 -18.27
N SER A 186 -1.68 3.90 -19.15
CA SER A 186 -0.63 4.90 -19.40
C SER A 186 -0.71 6.01 -18.36
N LEU A 187 0.30 6.07 -17.47
CA LEU A 187 0.46 7.06 -16.40
C LEU A 187 1.75 7.87 -16.56
N GLN A 188 2.27 7.97 -17.77
CA GLN A 188 3.51 8.70 -18.07
C GLN A 188 3.44 10.14 -17.59
N GLY A 189 4.46 10.59 -16.85
CA GLY A 189 4.54 11.95 -16.34
C GLY A 189 3.42 12.37 -15.39
N SER A 190 2.62 11.42 -14.88
CA SER A 190 1.53 11.69 -13.94
C SER A 190 2.05 12.20 -12.60
N ASN A 191 1.24 13.01 -11.91
CA ASN A 191 1.50 13.41 -10.54
C ASN A 191 0.61 12.60 -9.57
N LEU A 192 1.22 11.61 -8.92
CA LEU A 192 0.61 10.72 -7.93
C LEU A 192 1.25 10.89 -6.54
N GLN A 193 1.86 12.05 -6.28
CA GLN A 193 2.52 12.34 -5.01
C GLN A 193 1.59 12.11 -3.83
N GLY A 194 2.01 11.29 -2.85
CA GLY A 194 1.23 10.99 -1.66
C GLY A 194 -0.08 10.23 -1.91
N ALA A 195 -0.33 9.73 -3.12
CA ALA A 195 -1.53 8.97 -3.44
C ALA A 195 -1.58 7.63 -2.68
N ASP A 196 -2.78 7.20 -2.31
CA ASP A 196 -3.02 5.86 -1.74
C ASP A 196 -3.27 4.84 -2.84
N LEU A 197 -2.21 4.15 -3.22
CA LEU A 197 -2.17 3.10 -4.25
C LEU A 197 -2.06 1.69 -3.62
N ARG A 198 -2.38 1.55 -2.33
CA ARG A 198 -2.29 0.24 -1.66
C ARG A 198 -3.20 -0.77 -2.33
N ALA A 199 -2.70 -1.99 -2.53
CA ALA A 199 -3.40 -3.10 -3.17
C ALA A 199 -3.93 -2.80 -4.59
N THR A 200 -3.45 -1.75 -5.28
CA THR A 200 -3.77 -1.49 -6.69
C THR A 200 -3.15 -2.52 -7.61
N ARG A 201 -3.80 -2.78 -8.73
CA ARG A 201 -3.27 -3.61 -9.81
C ARG A 201 -2.70 -2.71 -10.89
N LEU A 202 -1.37 -2.59 -10.93
CA LEU A 202 -0.59 -1.75 -11.86
C LEU A 202 0.26 -2.60 -12.81
N ALA A 203 -0.06 -3.88 -12.95
CA ALA A 203 0.70 -4.79 -13.80
C ALA A 203 0.81 -4.26 -15.24
N GLY A 204 2.02 -4.16 -15.74
CA GLY A 204 2.32 -3.65 -17.09
C GLY A 204 1.96 -2.17 -17.31
N ALA A 205 1.61 -1.41 -16.27
CA ALA A 205 1.33 0.02 -16.40
C ALA A 205 2.57 0.82 -16.82
N ASP A 206 2.38 1.87 -17.58
CA ASP A 206 3.46 2.78 -17.99
C ASP A 206 3.51 4.00 -17.08
N LEU A 207 4.40 3.97 -16.10
CA LEU A 207 4.63 4.98 -15.07
C LEU A 207 5.90 5.82 -15.34
N ARG A 208 6.48 5.74 -16.54
CA ARG A 208 7.71 6.46 -16.85
C ARG A 208 7.57 7.96 -16.57
N GLY A 209 8.52 8.51 -15.81
CA GLY A 209 8.52 9.92 -15.42
C GLY A 209 7.42 10.32 -14.45
N ALA A 210 6.65 9.38 -13.88
CA ALA A 210 5.62 9.68 -12.90
C ALA A 210 6.23 10.13 -11.56
N ASN A 211 5.54 11.01 -10.85
CA ASN A 211 5.88 11.38 -9.48
C ASN A 211 5.02 10.59 -8.49
N LEU A 212 5.63 9.59 -7.86
CA LEU A 212 5.07 8.74 -6.80
C LEU A 212 5.69 9.07 -5.43
N SER A 213 6.35 10.23 -5.26
CA SER A 213 7.01 10.58 -4.01
C SER A 213 6.02 10.55 -2.85
N GLY A 214 6.34 9.82 -1.77
CA GLY A 214 5.48 9.63 -0.62
C GLY A 214 4.20 8.83 -0.87
N ALA A 215 4.02 8.23 -2.05
CA ALA A 215 2.85 7.40 -2.34
C ALA A 215 2.85 6.11 -1.49
N ARG A 216 1.66 5.62 -1.18
CA ARG A 216 1.45 4.37 -0.44
C ARG A 216 1.15 3.25 -1.44
N LEU A 217 2.11 2.35 -1.65
CA LEU A 217 2.08 1.25 -2.62
C LEU A 217 2.11 -0.13 -1.94
N ASN A 218 1.86 -0.19 -0.62
CA ASN A 218 1.92 -1.45 0.11
C ASN A 218 0.97 -2.48 -0.52
N ASN A 219 1.48 -3.69 -0.80
CA ASN A 219 0.76 -4.76 -1.47
C ASN A 219 0.25 -4.42 -2.89
N ALA A 220 0.76 -3.38 -3.55
CA ALA A 220 0.44 -3.10 -4.94
C ALA A 220 1.12 -4.11 -5.87
N ASP A 221 0.44 -4.44 -6.95
CA ASP A 221 0.95 -5.31 -8.01
C ASP A 221 1.47 -4.44 -9.17
N LEU A 222 2.79 -4.33 -9.27
CA LEU A 222 3.52 -3.56 -10.29
C LEU A 222 4.37 -4.47 -11.18
N HIS A 223 4.06 -5.79 -11.28
CA HIS A 223 4.88 -6.66 -12.11
C HIS A 223 4.86 -6.16 -13.56
N ASP A 224 6.03 -6.24 -14.21
CA ASP A 224 6.25 -5.77 -15.59
C ASP A 224 5.90 -4.28 -15.83
N ALA A 225 5.69 -3.48 -14.77
CA ALA A 225 5.44 -2.05 -14.90
C ALA A 225 6.69 -1.29 -15.38
N LYS A 226 6.47 -0.22 -16.14
CA LYS A 226 7.54 0.64 -16.66
C LYS A 226 7.68 1.86 -15.75
N LEU A 227 8.70 1.87 -14.91
CA LEU A 227 9.04 2.96 -13.98
C LEU A 227 10.40 3.59 -14.33
N GLY A 228 10.91 3.34 -15.53
CA GLY A 228 12.13 3.96 -16.03
C GLY A 228 11.93 5.44 -16.36
N PRO A 229 12.97 6.11 -16.89
CA PRO A 229 12.87 7.51 -17.23
C PRO A 229 11.99 7.73 -18.48
N LEU A 230 11.20 8.81 -18.46
CA LEU A 230 10.47 9.30 -19.62
C LEU A 230 11.38 10.23 -20.44
N MET A 231 11.53 9.96 -21.71
CA MET A 231 12.25 10.85 -22.62
C MET A 231 11.37 12.05 -22.98
N ILE A 232 11.78 13.24 -22.58
CA ILE A 232 11.09 14.50 -22.90
C ILE A 232 11.70 15.13 -24.18
N SER A 233 13.01 14.97 -24.37
CA SER A 233 13.74 15.34 -25.57
C SER A 233 15.02 14.51 -25.66
N ASP A 234 15.74 14.60 -26.78
CA ASP A 234 17.01 13.84 -26.99
C ASP A 234 18.05 14.05 -25.87
N ALA A 235 17.99 15.19 -25.17
CA ALA A 235 18.92 15.55 -24.10
C ALA A 235 18.28 15.53 -22.70
N ARG A 236 16.97 15.31 -22.57
CA ARG A 236 16.27 15.43 -21.27
C ARG A 236 15.44 14.19 -20.95
N LEU A 237 15.84 13.53 -19.88
CA LEU A 237 15.09 12.44 -19.27
C LEU A 237 14.39 12.93 -18.00
N LEU A 238 13.14 12.54 -17.81
CA LEU A 238 12.39 12.73 -16.58
C LEU A 238 12.37 11.39 -15.83
N PRO A 239 13.06 11.26 -14.69
CA PRO A 239 13.07 10.03 -13.91
C PRO A 239 11.71 9.82 -13.24
N THR A 240 11.33 8.58 -13.04
CA THR A 240 10.25 8.22 -12.12
C THR A 240 10.72 8.44 -10.69
N ARG A 241 9.87 9.02 -9.85
CA ARG A 241 10.19 9.36 -8.47
C ARG A 241 9.35 8.53 -7.51
N LEU A 242 10.04 7.81 -6.64
CA LEU A 242 9.48 7.00 -5.56
C LEU A 242 10.02 7.45 -4.18
N ASP A 243 10.66 8.62 -4.11
CA ASP A 243 11.27 9.13 -2.89
C ASP A 243 10.29 9.11 -1.72
N GLY A 244 10.63 8.44 -0.61
CA GLY A 244 9.78 8.28 0.56
C GLY A 244 8.50 7.46 0.34
N ALA A 245 8.34 6.78 -0.80
CA ALA A 245 7.19 5.92 -1.05
C ALA A 245 7.22 4.67 -0.15
N GLN A 246 6.04 4.21 0.24
CA GLN A 246 5.85 2.98 1.02
C GLN A 246 5.42 1.85 0.08
N ALA A 247 6.32 0.92 -0.23
CA ALA A 247 6.07 -0.17 -1.17
C ALA A 247 6.31 -1.56 -0.52
N ARG A 248 5.96 -1.68 0.77
CA ARG A 248 6.11 -2.96 1.50
C ARG A 248 5.23 -4.02 0.87
N TYR A 249 5.78 -5.23 0.69
CA TYR A 249 5.10 -6.35 0.04
C TYR A 249 4.61 -6.07 -1.39
N ALA A 250 5.07 -5.00 -2.05
CA ALA A 250 4.74 -4.75 -3.45
C ALA A 250 5.38 -5.82 -4.35
N ASP A 251 4.65 -6.19 -5.39
CA ASP A 251 5.18 -7.06 -6.45
C ASP A 251 5.75 -6.19 -7.59
N LEU A 252 7.06 -6.10 -7.67
CA LEU A 252 7.81 -5.33 -8.66
C LEU A 252 8.59 -6.25 -9.63
N ARG A 253 8.20 -7.53 -9.72
CA ARG A 253 8.91 -8.49 -10.59
C ARG A 253 8.92 -8.02 -12.03
N GLY A 254 10.07 -8.14 -12.68
CA GLY A 254 10.24 -7.80 -14.10
C GLY A 254 10.02 -6.32 -14.43
N SER A 255 9.82 -5.44 -13.43
CA SER A 255 9.60 -4.01 -13.68
C SER A 255 10.87 -3.30 -14.16
N ASP A 256 10.71 -2.30 -15.01
CA ASP A 256 11.79 -1.40 -15.40
C ASP A 256 11.88 -0.25 -14.40
N LEU A 257 12.89 -0.27 -13.54
CA LEU A 257 13.17 0.74 -12.51
C LEU A 257 14.43 1.55 -12.82
N ARG A 258 14.96 1.44 -14.04
CA ARG A 258 16.21 2.15 -14.41
C ARG A 258 16.13 3.63 -14.07
N ARG A 259 17.15 4.12 -13.38
CA ARG A 259 17.28 5.56 -13.01
C ARG A 259 16.10 6.09 -12.21
N ALA A 260 15.30 5.24 -11.58
CA ALA A 260 14.25 5.68 -10.68
C ALA A 260 14.87 6.32 -9.42
N CYS A 261 14.26 7.42 -8.94
CA CYS A 261 14.64 8.03 -7.68
C CYS A 261 13.93 7.29 -6.56
N MET A 262 14.69 6.64 -5.65
CA MET A 262 14.15 5.78 -4.60
C MET A 262 14.72 6.13 -3.21
N THR A 263 15.05 7.39 -2.99
CA THR A 263 15.56 7.88 -1.71
C THR A 263 14.53 7.62 -0.61
N GLU A 264 14.96 6.96 0.48
CA GLU A 264 14.09 6.63 1.63
C GLU A 264 12.82 5.82 1.26
N THR A 265 12.83 5.12 0.12
CA THR A 265 11.72 4.24 -0.26
C THR A 265 11.68 3.01 0.64
N ASP A 266 10.53 2.68 1.21
CA ASP A 266 10.34 1.45 1.99
C ASP A 266 9.92 0.29 1.08
N LEU A 267 10.88 -0.60 0.78
CA LEU A 267 10.71 -1.80 -0.03
C LEU A 267 10.70 -3.08 0.83
N ALA A 268 10.52 -2.96 2.15
CA ALA A 268 10.57 -4.13 3.02
C ALA A 268 9.60 -5.22 2.53
N TYR A 269 10.13 -6.45 2.39
CA TYR A 269 9.42 -7.62 1.88
C TYR A 269 8.89 -7.51 0.45
N ALA A 270 9.23 -6.47 -0.31
CA ALA A 270 8.86 -6.36 -1.72
C ALA A 270 9.59 -7.41 -2.58
N ASN A 271 9.00 -7.75 -3.71
CA ASN A 271 9.58 -8.68 -4.66
C ASN A 271 10.05 -7.93 -5.92
N LEU A 272 11.37 -7.76 -6.06
CA LEU A 272 12.03 -7.14 -7.21
C LEU A 272 12.75 -8.19 -8.07
N SER A 273 12.40 -9.47 -7.98
CA SER A 273 13.03 -10.50 -8.84
C SER A 273 12.88 -10.09 -10.31
N ASP A 274 13.95 -10.22 -11.07
CA ASP A 274 14.00 -9.88 -12.49
C ASP A 274 13.74 -8.40 -12.84
N ALA A 275 13.65 -7.50 -11.84
CA ALA A 275 13.52 -6.07 -12.08
C ALA A 275 14.84 -5.47 -12.64
N ASP A 276 14.72 -4.51 -13.54
CA ASP A 276 15.87 -3.78 -14.07
C ASP A 276 16.17 -2.55 -13.21
N LEU A 277 17.22 -2.63 -12.39
CA LEU A 277 17.65 -1.60 -11.44
C LEU A 277 18.92 -0.84 -11.91
N ARG A 278 19.24 -0.87 -13.19
CA ARG A 278 20.45 -0.18 -13.70
C ARG A 278 20.38 1.32 -13.44
N ASP A 279 21.46 1.87 -12.93
CA ASP A 279 21.59 3.28 -12.57
C ASP A 279 20.59 3.75 -11.49
N THR A 280 20.04 2.83 -10.67
CA THR A 280 19.13 3.15 -9.55
C THR A 280 19.90 3.09 -8.24
N ASP A 281 19.83 4.16 -7.46
CA ASP A 281 20.43 4.21 -6.12
C ASP A 281 19.45 3.69 -5.06
N LEU A 282 19.80 2.58 -4.44
CA LEU A 282 19.06 1.97 -3.33
C LEU A 282 19.72 2.22 -1.95
N GLY A 283 20.77 3.05 -1.88
CA GLY A 283 21.60 3.20 -0.68
C GLY A 283 20.86 3.70 0.56
N SER A 284 19.75 4.42 0.39
CA SER A 284 18.91 4.91 1.48
C SER A 284 17.55 4.19 1.57
N ALA A 285 17.26 3.24 0.69
CA ALA A 285 16.03 2.46 0.70
C ALA A 285 16.03 1.43 1.83
N ILE A 286 14.85 1.14 2.39
CA ILE A 286 14.66 0.08 3.38
C ILE A 286 14.43 -1.25 2.63
N LEU A 287 15.38 -2.19 2.75
CA LEU A 287 15.41 -3.44 2.00
C LEU A 287 15.21 -4.69 2.86
N THR A 288 14.67 -4.55 4.07
CA THR A 288 14.45 -5.69 4.98
C THR A 288 13.59 -6.76 4.32
N GLY A 289 14.12 -7.98 4.14
CA GLY A 289 13.38 -9.10 3.53
C GLY A 289 13.03 -8.93 2.05
N THR A 290 13.56 -7.90 1.39
CA THR A 290 13.33 -7.65 -0.04
C THR A 290 13.98 -8.72 -0.90
N LYS A 291 13.26 -9.21 -1.93
CA LYS A 291 13.83 -10.10 -2.95
C LYS A 291 14.39 -9.25 -4.08
N LEU A 292 15.72 -9.14 -4.16
CA LEU A 292 16.43 -8.40 -5.19
C LEU A 292 16.80 -9.30 -6.40
N PRO A 293 17.00 -8.71 -7.60
CA PRO A 293 17.56 -9.41 -8.75
C PRO A 293 18.98 -9.95 -8.42
N ILE A 294 19.35 -11.10 -8.95
CA ILE A 294 20.66 -11.74 -8.73
C ILE A 294 21.80 -10.77 -9.06
N THR A 295 21.65 -9.97 -10.11
CA THR A 295 22.66 -9.00 -10.59
C THR A 295 22.96 -7.88 -9.59
N VAL A 296 22.05 -7.59 -8.66
CA VAL A 296 22.20 -6.51 -7.67
C VAL A 296 22.68 -7.06 -6.33
N MET A 297 22.41 -8.33 -6.02
CA MET A 297 22.84 -8.97 -4.77
C MET A 297 24.37 -8.97 -4.58
N GLU A 298 25.13 -8.91 -5.66
CA GLU A 298 26.60 -8.85 -5.62
C GLU A 298 27.15 -7.47 -5.22
N THR A 299 26.34 -6.41 -5.31
CA THR A 299 26.76 -5.01 -5.10
C THR A 299 26.20 -4.37 -3.83
N VAL A 300 25.11 -4.91 -3.27
CA VAL A 300 24.50 -4.40 -2.02
C VAL A 300 25.16 -5.05 -0.81
N PRO A 301 25.66 -4.28 0.18
CA PRO A 301 26.24 -4.86 1.39
C PRO A 301 25.24 -5.79 2.09
N ALA A 302 25.69 -6.99 2.46
CA ALA A 302 24.87 -8.01 3.13
C ALA A 302 24.15 -7.52 4.41
N MET A 303 24.61 -6.43 5.02
CA MET A 303 23.99 -5.81 6.20
C MET A 303 22.65 -5.10 5.91
N ALA A 304 22.38 -4.68 4.67
CA ALA A 304 21.13 -4.00 4.31
C ALA A 304 19.96 -4.99 4.16
N ILE A 305 20.26 -6.27 3.91
CA ILE A 305 19.27 -7.32 3.63
C ILE A 305 18.94 -8.13 4.90
N ALA A 306 19.86 -8.15 5.88
CA ALA A 306 19.78 -8.98 7.08
C ALA A 306 19.48 -8.15 8.32
N SER A 307 18.21 -7.78 8.54
CA SER A 307 17.74 -7.48 9.89
C SER A 307 16.34 -8.03 10.09
N SER A 308 16.28 -9.31 10.40
CA SER A 308 15.30 -9.93 11.28
C SER A 308 15.60 -11.42 11.40
N ALA A 309 16.33 -11.82 12.40
CA ALA A 309 16.19 -13.13 13.00
C ALA A 309 15.35 -12.95 14.27
#